data_a5a72faa7218fa53d16df1eac2a17572
#
_entry.id   a5a72faa7218fa53d16df1eac2a17572
#
_cell.length_a   1.000
_cell.length_b   1.000
_cell.length_c   1.000
_cell.angle_alpha   90.00
_cell.angle_beta   90.00
_cell.angle_gamma   90.00
#
_symmetry.space_group_name_H-M   'P 1'
#
loop_
_entity.id
_entity.type
_entity.pdbx_description
1 polymer ?
#
loop_
_entity_poly.entity_id
_entity_poly.type
_entity_poly.pdbx_seq_one_letter_code
_entity_poly.pdbx_strand_id
1 'polypeptide(L)'
;MSRAAELVSVLEATDSLAIVCHDNPDPDCLASALALEAIARDHDVEEVTIAYGGEISHQQNRAFVNLLEISLRTLSRTAIEEYDSVSFVDHTRPGANTEVPADVTPDIVVDHHPGESVDAAFEDVRDEYGATATIFIEYLQELEVDLTTRLASALLFALHRERLDFVREPTRREYEAALAVYPDADLEILEQLYGSAFSPGTLDAIGRAIASRERRGSSLVASVGKTGETDALPQAADYLLNLEGVDTVLVYGVVGDAIRLSGRSIDPRVHMGETLAEGFDELGAVGGHHDMAGGRIELGLFADDDDDDGALLEFVGGRLTRRFFDALNLDD
;
A
#
# COMPACT_ATOMS: atom_id res chain seq x y z
N MET A 1 2.61 4.01 -32.83
CA MET A 1 1.33 3.95 -32.12
C MET A 1 1.61 4.52 -30.74
N SER A 2 0.70 5.23 -30.13
CA SER A 2 0.90 5.67 -28.75
C SER A 2 0.69 4.49 -27.80
N ARG A 3 1.13 4.61 -26.54
CA ARG A 3 0.95 3.53 -25.54
C ARG A 3 -0.54 3.27 -25.27
N ALA A 4 -1.37 4.31 -25.20
CA ALA A 4 -2.81 4.15 -25.04
C ALA A 4 -3.45 3.39 -26.23
N ALA A 5 -3.06 3.70 -27.46
CA ALA A 5 -3.55 2.98 -28.63
C ALA A 5 -3.04 1.53 -28.73
N GLU A 6 -1.86 1.22 -28.19
CA GLU A 6 -1.36 -0.16 -28.06
C GLU A 6 -2.18 -0.95 -27.03
N LEU A 7 -2.52 -0.35 -25.88
CA LEU A 7 -3.41 -0.94 -24.89
C LEU A 7 -4.77 -1.28 -25.50
N VAL A 8 -5.37 -0.32 -26.21
CA VAL A 8 -6.67 -0.52 -26.90
C VAL A 8 -6.61 -1.71 -27.87
N SER A 9 -5.51 -1.87 -28.61
CA SER A 9 -5.36 -2.99 -29.55
C SER A 9 -5.37 -4.37 -28.86
N VAL A 10 -4.95 -4.46 -27.57
CA VAL A 10 -5.05 -5.68 -26.79
C VAL A 10 -6.48 -5.86 -26.28
N LEU A 11 -7.12 -4.79 -25.80
CA LEU A 11 -8.49 -4.82 -25.30
C LEU A 11 -9.52 -5.20 -26.37
N GLU A 12 -9.36 -4.70 -27.60
CA GLU A 12 -10.22 -5.04 -28.75
C GLU A 12 -10.20 -6.54 -29.14
N ALA A 13 -9.20 -7.28 -28.68
CA ALA A 13 -9.08 -8.73 -28.89
C ALA A 13 -9.58 -9.55 -27.68
N THR A 14 -10.20 -8.91 -26.69
CA THR A 14 -10.54 -9.48 -25.39
C THR A 14 -12.04 -9.35 -25.14
N ASP A 15 -12.74 -10.46 -24.91
CA ASP A 15 -14.17 -10.45 -24.55
C ASP A 15 -14.36 -10.35 -23.02
N SER A 16 -13.42 -10.93 -22.24
CA SER A 16 -13.46 -10.92 -20.77
C SER A 16 -12.10 -10.59 -20.16
N LEU A 17 -12.06 -9.65 -19.20
CA LEU A 17 -10.86 -9.12 -18.56
C LEU A 17 -10.90 -9.26 -17.03
N ALA A 18 -9.91 -9.95 -16.45
CA ALA A 18 -9.63 -9.88 -15.02
C ALA A 18 -8.58 -8.81 -14.74
N ILE A 19 -8.95 -7.77 -14.00
CA ILE A 19 -8.02 -6.73 -13.51
C ILE A 19 -7.59 -7.12 -12.10
N VAL A 20 -6.34 -7.50 -11.94
CA VAL A 20 -5.81 -7.98 -10.67
C VAL A 20 -5.05 -6.86 -9.98
N CYS A 21 -5.51 -6.55 -8.77
CA CYS A 21 -4.83 -5.70 -7.82
C CYS A 21 -3.82 -6.52 -7.00
N HIS A 22 -2.80 -5.87 -6.45
CA HIS A 22 -1.94 -6.49 -5.45
C HIS A 22 -2.72 -6.81 -4.16
N ASP A 23 -2.14 -7.63 -3.27
CA ASP A 23 -2.76 -7.97 -1.98
C ASP A 23 -2.84 -6.72 -1.10
N ASN A 24 -3.96 -6.59 -0.36
CA ASN A 24 -4.23 -5.39 0.44
C ASN A 24 -4.19 -4.09 -0.38
N PRO A 25 -4.95 -4.00 -1.49
CA PRO A 25 -4.81 -2.92 -2.46
C PRO A 25 -5.05 -1.54 -1.84
N ASP A 26 -4.23 -0.62 -2.26
CA ASP A 26 -4.29 0.78 -1.86
C ASP A 26 -5.07 1.64 -2.88
N PRO A 27 -5.25 2.93 -2.62
CA PRO A 27 -5.98 3.80 -3.53
C PRO A 27 -5.37 3.93 -4.93
N ASP A 28 -4.03 3.83 -5.10
CA ASP A 28 -3.41 3.92 -6.41
C ASP A 28 -3.74 2.70 -7.26
N CYS A 29 -3.57 1.51 -6.69
CA CYS A 29 -3.95 0.26 -7.34
C CYS A 29 -5.44 0.21 -7.69
N LEU A 30 -6.32 0.58 -6.72
CA LEU A 30 -7.78 0.53 -6.92
C LEU A 30 -8.29 1.56 -7.94
N ALA A 31 -7.76 2.78 -7.93
CA ALA A 31 -8.14 3.82 -8.90
C ALA A 31 -7.62 3.47 -10.32
N SER A 32 -6.43 2.90 -10.40
CA SER A 32 -5.86 2.40 -11.65
C SER A 32 -6.70 1.25 -12.23
N ALA A 33 -7.17 0.34 -11.38
CA ALA A 33 -8.08 -0.73 -11.80
C ALA A 33 -9.42 -0.17 -12.32
N LEU A 34 -10.00 0.84 -11.66
CA LEU A 34 -11.21 1.52 -12.15
C LEU A 34 -10.99 2.23 -13.47
N ALA A 35 -9.83 2.83 -13.68
CA ALA A 35 -9.48 3.50 -14.94
C ALA A 35 -9.34 2.49 -16.08
N LEU A 36 -8.68 1.35 -15.85
CA LEU A 36 -8.59 0.28 -16.84
C LEU A 36 -9.98 -0.33 -17.12
N GLU A 37 -10.83 -0.52 -16.09
CA GLU A 37 -12.22 -0.95 -16.30
C GLU A 37 -12.98 0.05 -17.21
N ALA A 38 -12.84 1.36 -16.98
CA ALA A 38 -13.51 2.36 -17.80
C ALA A 38 -13.03 2.33 -19.25
N ILE A 39 -11.71 2.23 -19.49
CA ILE A 39 -11.14 2.11 -20.83
C ILE A 39 -11.62 0.81 -21.50
N ALA A 40 -11.57 -0.33 -20.81
CA ALA A 40 -12.00 -1.61 -21.34
C ALA A 40 -13.48 -1.59 -21.78
N ARG A 41 -14.35 -1.01 -20.96
CA ARG A 41 -15.79 -0.88 -21.28
C ARG A 41 -16.05 0.08 -22.42
N ASP A 42 -15.29 1.17 -22.56
CA ASP A 42 -15.39 2.11 -23.69
C ASP A 42 -15.00 1.44 -25.03
N HIS A 43 -14.18 0.38 -24.93
CA HIS A 43 -13.76 -0.43 -26.09
C HIS A 43 -14.45 -1.81 -26.15
N ASP A 44 -15.70 -1.89 -25.69
CA ASP A 44 -16.63 -3.01 -25.87
C ASP A 44 -16.20 -4.34 -25.22
N VAL A 45 -15.31 -4.33 -24.19
CA VAL A 45 -15.04 -5.54 -23.39
C VAL A 45 -16.29 -5.87 -22.57
N GLU A 46 -16.91 -7.02 -22.84
CA GLU A 46 -18.23 -7.36 -22.30
C GLU A 46 -18.18 -7.66 -20.78
N GLU A 47 -17.17 -8.42 -20.32
CA GLU A 47 -17.01 -8.80 -18.93
C GLU A 47 -15.69 -8.26 -18.36
N VAL A 48 -15.79 -7.37 -17.35
CA VAL A 48 -14.63 -6.85 -16.62
C VAL A 48 -14.83 -7.09 -15.13
N THR A 49 -13.83 -7.72 -14.49
CA THR A 49 -13.83 -7.98 -13.05
C THR A 49 -12.56 -7.43 -12.42
N ILE A 50 -12.72 -6.65 -11.36
CA ILE A 50 -11.60 -6.22 -10.51
C ILE A 50 -11.47 -7.21 -9.37
N ALA A 51 -10.27 -7.78 -9.20
CA ALA A 51 -10.00 -8.82 -8.24
C ALA A 51 -8.74 -8.55 -7.43
N TYR A 52 -8.66 -9.12 -6.22
CA TYR A 52 -7.52 -9.01 -5.32
C TYR A 52 -7.35 -10.26 -4.47
N GLY A 53 -6.14 -10.49 -3.93
CA GLY A 53 -5.87 -11.48 -2.90
C GLY A 53 -5.85 -10.87 -1.50
N GLY A 54 -5.79 -11.74 -0.48
CA GLY A 54 -5.66 -11.31 0.91
C GLY A 54 -6.85 -10.55 1.47
N GLU A 55 -6.58 -9.59 2.34
CA GLU A 55 -7.56 -8.78 3.06
C GLU A 55 -7.20 -7.29 2.93
N ILE A 56 -8.21 -6.43 2.71
CA ILE A 56 -8.01 -4.98 2.76
C ILE A 56 -7.99 -4.56 4.23
N SER A 57 -6.80 -4.52 4.80
CA SER A 57 -6.59 -4.29 6.24
C SER A 57 -6.67 -2.81 6.62
N HIS A 58 -6.22 -1.91 5.73
CA HIS A 58 -6.17 -0.49 6.03
C HIS A 58 -7.57 0.14 6.03
N GLN A 59 -7.92 0.85 7.13
CA GLN A 59 -9.25 1.46 7.30
C GLN A 59 -9.62 2.40 6.15
N GLN A 60 -8.69 3.23 5.70
CA GLN A 60 -8.92 4.18 4.63
C GLN A 60 -9.13 3.50 3.28
N ASN A 61 -8.43 2.37 3.01
CA ASN A 61 -8.62 1.59 1.79
C ASN A 61 -10.00 0.92 1.79
N ARG A 62 -10.47 0.41 2.95
CA ARG A 62 -11.86 -0.09 3.10
C ARG A 62 -12.89 1.04 2.88
N ALA A 63 -12.63 2.23 3.43
CA ALA A 63 -13.49 3.39 3.21
C ALA A 63 -13.52 3.79 1.72
N PHE A 64 -12.37 3.75 1.04
CA PHE A 64 -12.25 4.01 -0.39
C PHE A 64 -13.13 3.06 -1.21
N VAL A 65 -13.04 1.75 -0.94
CA VAL A 65 -13.87 0.73 -1.61
C VAL A 65 -15.35 0.98 -1.35
N ASN A 66 -15.72 1.27 -0.09
CA ASN A 66 -17.12 1.42 0.30
C ASN A 66 -17.75 2.73 -0.21
N LEU A 67 -17.08 3.88 -0.03
CA LEU A 67 -17.62 5.19 -0.44
C LEU A 67 -17.68 5.34 -1.96
N LEU A 68 -16.76 4.72 -2.67
CA LEU A 68 -16.74 4.71 -4.13
C LEU A 68 -17.49 3.50 -4.71
N GLU A 69 -18.13 2.68 -3.87
CA GLU A 69 -18.91 1.50 -4.29
C GLU A 69 -18.14 0.59 -5.28
N ILE A 70 -16.87 0.31 -4.99
CA ILE A 70 -16.03 -0.50 -5.86
C ILE A 70 -16.41 -1.97 -5.71
N SER A 71 -16.81 -2.60 -6.81
CA SER A 71 -17.13 -4.02 -6.85
C SER A 71 -15.85 -4.84 -6.98
N LEU A 72 -15.41 -5.46 -5.88
CA LEU A 72 -14.22 -6.29 -5.83
C LEU A 72 -14.57 -7.76 -5.64
N ARG A 73 -13.77 -8.65 -6.21
CA ARG A 73 -13.83 -10.10 -5.98
C ARG A 73 -12.51 -10.61 -5.43
N THR A 74 -12.58 -11.57 -4.50
CA THR A 74 -11.40 -12.34 -4.14
C THR A 74 -11.09 -13.30 -5.28
N LEU A 75 -9.91 -13.23 -5.84
CA LEU A 75 -9.49 -14.00 -6.99
C LEU A 75 -8.90 -15.34 -6.54
N SER A 76 -9.35 -16.43 -7.16
CA SER A 76 -8.71 -17.73 -7.10
C SER A 76 -8.09 -18.07 -8.46
N ARG A 77 -7.19 -19.06 -8.49
CA ARG A 77 -6.59 -19.52 -9.75
C ARG A 77 -7.65 -19.96 -10.77
N THR A 78 -8.69 -20.67 -10.30
CA THR A 78 -9.80 -21.14 -11.16
C THR A 78 -10.54 -19.96 -11.81
N ALA A 79 -10.76 -18.88 -11.04
CA ALA A 79 -11.41 -17.68 -11.58
C ALA A 79 -10.55 -16.97 -12.65
N ILE A 80 -9.21 -16.94 -12.48
CA ILE A 80 -8.31 -16.37 -13.49
C ILE A 80 -8.40 -17.14 -14.82
N GLU A 81 -8.48 -18.44 -14.76
CA GLU A 81 -8.58 -19.32 -15.94
C GLU A 81 -9.90 -19.18 -16.73
N GLU A 82 -10.91 -18.49 -16.16
CA GLU A 82 -12.19 -18.24 -16.81
C GLU A 82 -12.17 -16.97 -17.71
N TYR A 83 -11.14 -16.11 -17.61
CA TYR A 83 -11.02 -14.88 -18.39
C TYR A 83 -10.11 -15.05 -19.59
N ASP A 84 -10.44 -14.35 -20.69
CA ASP A 84 -9.62 -14.34 -21.91
C ASP A 84 -8.31 -13.59 -21.70
N SER A 85 -8.32 -12.54 -20.88
CA SER A 85 -7.14 -11.74 -20.54
C SER A 85 -7.05 -11.43 -19.05
N VAL A 86 -5.82 -11.35 -18.56
CA VAL A 86 -5.48 -10.98 -17.19
C VAL A 86 -4.60 -9.74 -17.22
N SER A 87 -4.95 -8.72 -16.45
CA SER A 87 -4.12 -7.54 -16.29
C SER A 87 -3.63 -7.37 -14.86
N PHE A 88 -2.41 -6.87 -14.71
CA PHE A 88 -1.87 -6.41 -13.43
C PHE A 88 -1.76 -4.89 -13.45
N VAL A 89 -2.23 -4.25 -12.39
CA VAL A 89 -2.14 -2.82 -12.19
C VAL A 89 -1.43 -2.52 -10.88
N ASP A 90 -0.49 -1.59 -10.93
CA ASP A 90 0.30 -1.17 -9.78
C ASP A 90 1.21 -2.27 -9.19
N HIS A 91 1.48 -3.28 -9.97
CA HIS A 91 2.48 -4.31 -9.72
C HIS A 91 2.77 -5.08 -11.01
N THR A 92 3.97 -5.69 -11.11
CA THR A 92 4.41 -6.39 -12.33
C THR A 92 4.44 -7.90 -12.18
N ARG A 93 4.66 -8.45 -10.98
CA ARG A 93 4.98 -9.86 -10.81
C ARG A 93 3.91 -10.63 -10.06
N PRO A 94 3.46 -11.80 -10.59
CA PRO A 94 2.67 -12.74 -9.83
C PRO A 94 3.51 -13.34 -8.69
N GLY A 95 2.87 -13.67 -7.57
CA GLY A 95 3.53 -14.29 -6.40
C GLY A 95 4.37 -13.33 -5.54
N ALA A 96 4.52 -12.07 -5.96
CA ALA A 96 5.10 -11.00 -5.14
C ALA A 96 4.01 -9.97 -4.86
N ASN A 97 3.65 -9.76 -3.60
CA ASN A 97 2.54 -8.90 -3.18
C ASN A 97 1.18 -9.26 -3.80
N THR A 98 0.99 -10.52 -4.22
CA THR A 98 -0.28 -11.02 -4.74
C THR A 98 -0.39 -12.53 -4.51
N GLU A 99 -1.58 -13.00 -4.16
CA GLU A 99 -1.91 -14.43 -4.05
C GLU A 99 -2.01 -15.13 -5.42
N VAL A 100 -1.88 -14.40 -6.51
CA VAL A 100 -1.85 -14.98 -7.86
C VAL A 100 -0.62 -15.89 -7.98
N PRO A 101 -0.81 -17.16 -8.43
CA PRO A 101 0.31 -18.08 -8.59
C PRO A 101 1.39 -17.54 -9.53
N ALA A 102 2.66 -17.82 -9.20
CA ALA A 102 3.82 -17.31 -9.93
C ALA A 102 3.94 -17.77 -11.39
N ASP A 103 3.14 -18.75 -11.81
CA ASP A 103 3.07 -19.26 -13.18
C ASP A 103 1.98 -18.62 -14.04
N VAL A 104 1.24 -17.66 -13.51
CA VAL A 104 0.30 -16.84 -14.28
C VAL A 104 1.07 -15.76 -15.03
N THR A 105 0.87 -15.67 -16.33
CA THR A 105 1.43 -14.61 -17.17
C THR A 105 0.32 -13.57 -17.45
N PRO A 106 0.48 -12.30 -17.08
CA PRO A 106 -0.48 -11.27 -17.43
C PRO A 106 -0.39 -10.91 -18.91
N ASP A 107 -1.51 -10.52 -19.50
CA ASP A 107 -1.57 -9.98 -20.87
C ASP A 107 -1.30 -8.48 -20.88
N ILE A 108 -1.72 -7.78 -19.81
CA ILE A 108 -1.57 -6.34 -19.64
C ILE A 108 -0.89 -6.05 -18.31
N VAL A 109 0.13 -5.19 -18.33
CA VAL A 109 0.81 -4.69 -17.12
C VAL A 109 0.96 -3.19 -17.22
N VAL A 110 0.50 -2.46 -16.19
CA VAL A 110 0.74 -1.02 -16.03
C VAL A 110 1.18 -0.76 -14.60
N ASP A 111 2.38 -0.18 -14.43
CA ASP A 111 2.99 0.02 -13.12
C ASP A 111 3.92 1.24 -13.12
N HIS A 112 4.14 1.82 -11.95
CA HIS A 112 5.13 2.87 -11.74
C HIS A 112 6.31 2.42 -10.85
N HIS A 113 6.28 1.21 -10.33
CA HIS A 113 7.37 0.68 -9.51
C HIS A 113 8.55 0.21 -10.37
N PRO A 114 9.79 0.41 -9.92
CA PRO A 114 10.95 -0.14 -10.61
C PRO A 114 10.91 -1.67 -10.55
N GLY A 115 11.04 -2.31 -11.70
CA GLY A 115 10.97 -3.76 -11.81
C GLY A 115 11.66 -4.29 -13.05
N GLU A 116 11.74 -5.62 -13.17
CA GLU A 116 12.16 -6.27 -14.41
C GLU A 116 10.94 -6.42 -15.32
N SER A 117 11.17 -6.31 -16.63
CA SER A 117 10.16 -6.53 -17.66
C SER A 117 9.55 -7.94 -17.56
N VAL A 118 8.26 -8.03 -17.82
CA VAL A 118 7.50 -9.27 -17.90
C VAL A 118 7.06 -9.55 -19.34
N ASP A 119 6.83 -10.83 -19.66
CA ASP A 119 6.36 -11.23 -20.97
C ASP A 119 4.84 -11.05 -21.07
N ALA A 120 4.42 -9.80 -21.32
CA ALA A 120 3.02 -9.40 -21.48
C ALA A 120 2.75 -8.91 -22.91
N ALA A 121 1.53 -9.04 -23.40
CA ALA A 121 1.12 -8.48 -24.70
C ALA A 121 1.20 -6.96 -24.70
N PHE A 122 0.92 -6.33 -23.55
CA PHE A 122 1.11 -4.91 -23.29
C PHE A 122 1.78 -4.72 -21.92
N GLU A 123 2.93 -4.05 -21.93
CA GLU A 123 3.65 -3.68 -20.70
C GLU A 123 3.99 -2.19 -20.75
N ASP A 124 3.55 -1.42 -19.76
CA ASP A 124 3.94 -0.02 -19.58
C ASP A 124 4.34 0.25 -18.14
N VAL A 125 5.64 0.18 -17.88
CA VAL A 125 6.24 0.43 -16.57
C VAL A 125 7.03 1.73 -16.63
N ARG A 126 6.67 2.70 -15.77
CA ARG A 126 7.24 4.06 -15.79
C ARG A 126 7.70 4.47 -14.40
N ASP A 127 8.90 4.10 -14.03
CA ASP A 127 9.48 4.33 -12.70
C ASP A 127 9.77 5.82 -12.38
N GLU A 128 9.74 6.69 -13.40
CA GLU A 128 9.81 8.13 -13.22
C GLU A 128 8.46 8.80 -12.93
N TYR A 129 7.34 8.04 -12.93
CA TYR A 129 6.02 8.52 -12.57
C TYR A 129 5.76 8.38 -11.06
N GLY A 130 5.00 9.30 -10.54
CA GLY A 130 4.70 9.33 -9.12
C GLY A 130 3.60 8.37 -8.68
N ALA A 131 2.79 7.88 -9.61
CA ALA A 131 1.67 6.99 -9.35
C ALA A 131 1.27 6.26 -10.63
N THR A 132 0.75 5.05 -10.52
CA THR A 132 0.16 4.31 -11.64
C THR A 132 -1.10 5.03 -12.14
N ALA A 133 -1.87 5.65 -11.24
CA ALA A 133 -3.01 6.50 -11.60
C ALA A 133 -2.62 7.64 -12.55
N THR A 134 -1.42 8.21 -12.46
CA THR A 134 -0.93 9.24 -13.39
C THR A 134 -0.87 8.70 -14.82
N ILE A 135 -0.40 7.47 -15.00
CA ILE A 135 -0.31 6.82 -16.32
C ILE A 135 -1.71 6.64 -16.90
N PHE A 136 -2.65 6.14 -16.08
CA PHE A 136 -4.03 5.93 -16.53
C PHE A 136 -4.77 7.25 -16.84
N ILE A 137 -4.49 8.33 -16.11
CA ILE A 137 -5.06 9.65 -16.45
C ILE A 137 -4.60 10.12 -17.83
N GLU A 138 -3.33 9.92 -18.19
CA GLU A 138 -2.84 10.20 -19.52
C GLU A 138 -3.57 9.37 -20.60
N TYR A 139 -3.83 8.07 -20.32
CA TYR A 139 -4.61 7.22 -21.25
C TYR A 139 -6.05 7.69 -21.41
N LEU A 140 -6.74 7.97 -20.29
CA LEU A 140 -8.12 8.46 -20.32
C LEU A 140 -8.25 9.75 -21.12
N GLN A 141 -7.28 10.68 -20.97
CA GLN A 141 -7.24 11.93 -21.75
C GLN A 141 -6.97 11.69 -23.23
N GLU A 142 -6.00 10.83 -23.57
CA GLU A 142 -5.63 10.55 -24.96
C GLU A 142 -6.75 9.82 -25.72
N LEU A 143 -7.46 8.91 -25.04
CA LEU A 143 -8.55 8.12 -25.59
C LEU A 143 -9.90 8.86 -25.53
N GLU A 144 -9.94 10.05 -24.94
CA GLU A 144 -11.16 10.85 -24.74
C GLU A 144 -12.27 10.08 -23.98
N VAL A 145 -11.88 9.17 -23.06
CA VAL A 145 -12.83 8.42 -22.22
C VAL A 145 -13.49 9.35 -21.21
N ASP A 146 -14.81 9.27 -21.11
CA ASP A 146 -15.59 10.11 -20.19
C ASP A 146 -15.27 9.84 -18.71
N LEU A 147 -14.87 10.88 -17.99
CA LEU A 147 -14.61 10.81 -16.55
C LEU A 147 -15.94 10.91 -15.78
N THR A 148 -16.34 9.81 -15.15
CA THR A 148 -17.41 9.89 -14.15
C THR A 148 -16.90 10.56 -12.87
N THR A 149 -17.77 11.22 -12.12
CA THR A 149 -17.42 11.82 -10.80
C THR A 149 -16.77 10.80 -9.86
N ARG A 150 -17.25 9.55 -9.88
CA ARG A 150 -16.67 8.45 -9.12
C ARG A 150 -15.22 8.17 -9.51
N LEU A 151 -14.94 8.03 -10.81
CA LEU A 151 -13.60 7.75 -11.32
C LEU A 151 -12.65 8.94 -11.07
N ALA A 152 -13.10 10.15 -11.34
CA ALA A 152 -12.32 11.36 -11.09
C ALA A 152 -11.95 11.51 -9.60
N SER A 153 -12.90 11.24 -8.69
CA SER A 153 -12.67 11.28 -7.24
C SER A 153 -11.69 10.19 -6.81
N ALA A 154 -11.81 8.97 -7.37
CA ALA A 154 -10.88 7.87 -7.09
C ALA A 154 -9.45 8.24 -7.49
N LEU A 155 -9.25 8.70 -8.73
CA LEU A 155 -7.95 9.07 -9.28
C LEU A 155 -7.32 10.25 -8.51
N LEU A 156 -8.11 11.28 -8.20
CA LEU A 156 -7.61 12.44 -7.44
C LEU A 156 -7.15 12.02 -6.04
N PHE A 157 -7.95 11.19 -5.33
CA PHE A 157 -7.56 10.70 -4.02
C PHE A 157 -6.33 9.80 -4.06
N ALA A 158 -6.19 8.94 -5.08
CA ALA A 158 -5.02 8.11 -5.30
C ALA A 158 -3.74 8.94 -5.40
N LEU A 159 -3.73 9.99 -6.26
CA LEU A 159 -2.60 10.91 -6.39
C LEU A 159 -2.22 11.59 -5.07
N HIS A 160 -3.22 12.01 -4.29
CA HIS A 160 -3.00 12.60 -2.98
C HIS A 160 -2.36 11.62 -2.00
N ARG A 161 -2.82 10.38 -1.99
CA ARG A 161 -2.33 9.36 -1.04
C ARG A 161 -0.93 8.89 -1.39
N GLU A 162 -0.69 8.60 -2.65
CA GLU A 162 0.60 8.09 -3.12
C GLU A 162 1.72 9.14 -2.93
N ARG A 163 1.41 10.40 -3.12
CA ARG A 163 2.37 11.51 -3.00
C ARG A 163 2.22 12.32 -1.72
N LEU A 164 1.55 11.81 -0.69
CA LEU A 164 1.33 12.48 0.61
C LEU A 164 0.93 13.96 0.40
N ASP A 165 -0.20 14.16 -0.28
CA ASP A 165 -0.71 15.50 -0.62
C ASP A 165 0.31 16.35 -1.41
N PHE A 166 1.01 15.71 -2.35
CA PHE A 166 2.05 16.32 -3.19
C PHE A 166 3.26 16.88 -2.41
N VAL A 167 3.56 16.31 -1.24
CA VAL A 167 4.75 16.65 -0.45
C VAL A 167 5.89 15.65 -0.71
N ARG A 168 5.56 14.39 -1.05
CA ARG A 168 6.55 13.33 -1.25
C ARG A 168 6.94 13.25 -2.73
N GLU A 169 8.03 13.92 -3.09
CA GLU A 169 8.67 13.86 -4.41
C GLU A 169 7.70 13.88 -5.61
N PRO A 170 6.70 14.77 -5.66
CA PRO A 170 5.80 14.85 -6.80
C PRO A 170 6.55 15.37 -8.02
N THR A 171 6.26 14.83 -9.19
CA THR A 171 6.72 15.41 -10.45
C THR A 171 5.67 16.37 -11.02
N ARG A 172 6.02 17.07 -12.08
CA ARG A 172 5.07 17.95 -12.80
C ARG A 172 3.86 17.14 -13.30
N ARG A 173 4.04 15.87 -13.64
CA ARG A 173 2.99 15.02 -14.20
C ARG A 173 1.85 14.77 -13.23
N GLU A 174 2.15 14.52 -11.94
CA GLU A 174 1.11 14.32 -10.92
C GLU A 174 0.28 15.58 -10.70
N TYR A 175 0.89 16.78 -10.76
CA TYR A 175 0.13 18.04 -10.70
C TYR A 175 -0.76 18.23 -11.94
N GLU A 176 -0.26 17.92 -13.14
CA GLU A 176 -1.03 18.00 -14.39
C GLU A 176 -2.17 16.98 -14.40
N ALA A 177 -1.91 15.75 -13.95
CA ALA A 177 -2.92 14.71 -13.79
C ALA A 177 -4.01 15.10 -12.77
N ALA A 178 -3.62 15.63 -11.61
CA ALA A 178 -4.58 16.11 -10.62
C ALA A 178 -5.46 17.24 -11.17
N LEU A 179 -4.87 18.21 -11.88
CA LEU A 179 -5.63 19.29 -12.52
C LEU A 179 -6.60 18.79 -13.60
N ALA A 180 -6.26 17.69 -14.27
CA ALA A 180 -7.11 17.09 -15.30
C ALA A 180 -8.37 16.45 -14.69
N VAL A 181 -8.28 15.79 -13.56
CA VAL A 181 -9.41 15.08 -12.93
C VAL A 181 -10.17 15.92 -11.90
N TYR A 182 -9.56 16.99 -11.36
CA TYR A 182 -10.14 17.84 -10.33
C TYR A 182 -11.52 18.43 -10.68
N PRO A 183 -11.79 18.90 -11.91
CA PRO A 183 -13.09 19.51 -12.24
C PRO A 183 -14.28 18.56 -12.09
N ASP A 184 -14.05 17.24 -12.26
CA ASP A 184 -15.08 16.21 -12.26
C ASP A 184 -15.16 15.46 -10.92
N ALA A 185 -14.18 15.71 -10.02
CA ALA A 185 -14.10 15.05 -8.72
C ALA A 185 -15.09 15.64 -7.69
N ASP A 186 -15.61 14.78 -6.82
CA ASP A 186 -16.42 15.16 -5.66
C ASP A 186 -15.54 15.34 -4.42
N LEU A 187 -15.33 16.58 -4.04
CA LEU A 187 -14.50 16.94 -2.88
C LEU A 187 -15.12 16.53 -1.54
N GLU A 188 -16.44 16.33 -1.47
CA GLU A 188 -17.08 15.83 -0.24
C GLU A 188 -16.72 14.36 0.00
N ILE A 189 -16.61 13.57 -1.06
CA ILE A 189 -16.11 12.19 -0.98
C ILE A 189 -14.65 12.18 -0.50
N LEU A 190 -13.80 13.05 -1.04
CA LEU A 190 -12.41 13.16 -0.58
C LEU A 190 -12.34 13.52 0.90
N GLU A 191 -13.12 14.50 1.36
CA GLU A 191 -13.18 14.88 2.78
C GLU A 191 -13.58 13.70 3.67
N GLN A 192 -14.58 12.92 3.27
CA GLN A 192 -15.01 11.72 3.98
C GLN A 192 -13.90 10.65 4.03
N LEU A 193 -13.16 10.45 2.93
CA LEU A 193 -12.03 9.53 2.86
C LEU A 193 -10.90 9.94 3.82
N TYR A 194 -10.57 11.22 3.87
CA TYR A 194 -9.60 11.74 4.85
C TYR A 194 -10.10 11.58 6.29
N GLY A 195 -11.38 11.81 6.54
CA GLY A 195 -12.00 11.62 7.85
C GLY A 195 -12.10 10.16 8.31
N SER A 196 -11.89 9.20 7.43
CA SER A 196 -11.99 7.76 7.71
C SER A 196 -10.63 7.10 8.04
N ALA A 197 -9.60 7.91 8.29
CA ALA A 197 -8.21 7.41 8.42
C ALA A 197 -8.01 6.46 9.61
N PHE A 198 -8.77 6.61 10.71
CA PHE A 198 -8.56 5.84 11.94
C PHE A 198 -9.81 5.11 12.41
N SER A 199 -9.67 3.81 12.75
CA SER A 199 -10.63 3.11 13.61
C SER A 199 -10.46 3.55 15.07
N PRO A 200 -11.46 3.35 15.94
CA PRO A 200 -11.27 3.56 17.38
C PRO A 200 -10.10 2.76 17.96
N GLY A 201 -9.93 1.50 17.52
CA GLY A 201 -8.82 0.64 17.95
C GLY A 201 -7.45 1.17 17.51
N THR A 202 -7.35 1.68 16.30
CA THR A 202 -6.14 2.33 15.78
C THR A 202 -5.81 3.60 16.59
N LEU A 203 -6.80 4.43 16.88
CA LEU A 203 -6.60 5.66 17.66
C LEU A 203 -6.10 5.34 19.09
N ASP A 204 -6.67 4.32 19.74
CA ASP A 204 -6.23 3.85 21.06
C ASP A 204 -4.80 3.30 21.01
N ALA A 205 -4.43 2.58 19.94
CA ALA A 205 -3.08 2.08 19.72
C ALA A 205 -2.06 3.22 19.55
N ILE A 206 -2.39 4.24 18.75
CA ILE A 206 -1.58 5.46 18.61
C ILE A 206 -1.43 6.15 19.97
N GLY A 207 -2.50 6.24 20.75
CA GLY A 207 -2.46 6.78 22.12
C GLY A 207 -1.48 6.03 23.02
N ARG A 208 -1.48 4.68 22.98
CA ARG A 208 -0.49 3.85 23.71
C ARG A 208 0.93 4.08 23.20
N ALA A 209 1.15 4.14 21.89
CA ALA A 209 2.46 4.43 21.32
C ALA A 209 3.00 5.79 21.78
N ILE A 210 2.17 6.83 21.79
CA ILE A 210 2.54 8.15 22.32
C ILE A 210 2.95 8.08 23.78
N ALA A 211 2.22 7.30 24.61
CA ALA A 211 2.47 7.20 26.06
C ALA A 211 3.73 6.38 26.38
N SER A 212 4.03 5.35 25.59
CA SER A 212 5.15 4.41 25.83
C SER A 212 6.47 4.80 25.17
N ARG A 213 6.49 5.89 24.41
CA ARG A 213 7.64 6.26 23.58
C ARG A 213 8.93 6.47 24.38
N GLU A 214 10.00 5.88 23.88
CA GLU A 214 11.37 6.09 24.34
C GLU A 214 12.18 6.76 23.23
N ARG A 215 13.00 7.76 23.58
CA ARG A 215 13.75 8.52 22.59
C ARG A 215 15.24 8.53 22.92
N ARG A 216 16.08 8.30 21.89
CA ARG A 216 17.52 8.54 21.91
C ARG A 216 17.91 9.39 20.70
N GLY A 217 18.46 10.56 20.92
CA GLY A 217 18.76 11.49 19.83
C GLY A 217 17.53 11.88 19.03
N SER A 218 17.57 11.61 17.71
CA SER A 218 16.46 11.77 16.78
C SER A 218 15.66 10.48 16.54
N SER A 219 16.02 9.38 17.21
CA SER A 219 15.37 8.10 17.05
C SER A 219 14.41 7.79 18.20
N LEU A 220 13.28 7.14 17.88
CA LEU A 220 12.21 6.87 18.81
C LEU A 220 11.72 5.42 18.68
N VAL A 221 11.45 4.77 19.81
CA VAL A 221 10.79 3.46 19.89
C VAL A 221 9.51 3.60 20.69
N ALA A 222 8.43 2.94 20.24
CA ALA A 222 7.15 2.96 20.94
C ALA A 222 6.41 1.62 20.82
N SER A 223 5.53 1.34 21.80
CA SER A 223 4.67 0.16 21.81
C SER A 223 3.21 0.54 21.66
N VAL A 224 2.49 -0.15 20.75
CA VAL A 224 1.03 -0.06 20.68
C VAL A 224 0.31 -1.02 21.60
N GLY A 225 1.06 -1.84 22.36
CA GLY A 225 0.50 -2.90 23.19
C GLY A 225 -0.01 -4.09 22.38
N LYS A 226 -1.03 -4.79 22.90
CA LYS A 226 -1.79 -5.81 22.15
C LYS A 226 -2.90 -5.12 21.34
N THR A 227 -3.01 -5.46 20.07
CA THR A 227 -4.04 -4.90 19.18
C THR A 227 -4.50 -5.94 18.16
N GLY A 228 -5.75 -5.87 17.74
CA GLY A 228 -6.26 -6.62 16.59
C GLY A 228 -6.05 -5.89 15.26
N GLU A 229 -5.60 -4.64 15.31
CA GLU A 229 -5.46 -3.75 14.14
C GLU A 229 -4.01 -3.80 13.63
N THR A 230 -3.76 -4.56 12.58
CA THR A 230 -2.41 -4.69 11.99
C THR A 230 -1.83 -3.36 11.53
N ASP A 231 -2.70 -2.49 11.00
CA ASP A 231 -2.31 -1.18 10.47
C ASP A 231 -2.10 -0.10 11.54
N ALA A 232 -2.41 -0.41 12.79
CA ALA A 232 -2.17 0.53 13.87
C ALA A 232 -0.66 0.84 14.07
N LEU A 233 0.21 -0.14 13.77
CA LEU A 233 1.66 0.03 13.93
C LEU A 233 2.25 1.02 12.91
N PRO A 234 2.06 0.82 11.59
CA PRO A 234 2.56 1.77 10.60
C PRO A 234 1.95 3.16 10.78
N GLN A 235 0.66 3.26 11.09
CA GLN A 235 0.01 4.55 11.34
C GLN A 235 0.58 5.26 12.58
N ALA A 236 0.84 4.52 13.66
CA ALA A 236 1.50 5.08 14.83
C ALA A 236 2.94 5.53 14.53
N ALA A 237 3.68 4.79 13.70
CA ALA A 237 5.02 5.17 13.29
C ALA A 237 5.01 6.46 12.47
N ASP A 238 4.13 6.57 11.49
CA ASP A 238 3.95 7.77 10.66
C ASP A 238 3.54 8.98 11.51
N TYR A 239 2.66 8.77 12.51
CA TYR A 239 2.24 9.82 13.43
C TYR A 239 3.38 10.33 14.32
N LEU A 240 4.17 9.40 14.88
CA LEU A 240 5.29 9.73 15.76
C LEU A 240 6.47 10.37 15.01
N LEU A 241 6.63 10.08 13.72
CA LEU A 241 7.65 10.68 12.87
C LEU A 241 7.43 12.19 12.69
N ASN A 242 6.20 12.69 12.89
CA ASN A 242 5.91 14.13 12.88
C ASN A 242 6.36 14.88 14.14
N LEU A 243 6.91 14.19 15.14
CA LEU A 243 7.40 14.84 16.35
C LEU A 243 8.68 15.63 16.05
N GLU A 244 8.73 16.89 16.49
CA GLU A 244 9.89 17.77 16.28
C GLU A 244 11.20 17.12 16.74
N GLY A 245 12.16 17.06 15.82
CA GLY A 245 13.50 16.49 16.03
C GLY A 245 13.52 14.96 16.10
N VAL A 246 12.48 14.27 15.61
CA VAL A 246 12.45 12.82 15.36
C VAL A 246 12.54 12.61 13.85
N ASP A 247 13.44 11.75 13.43
CA ASP A 247 13.64 11.38 12.04
C ASP A 247 13.62 9.87 11.80
N THR A 248 13.64 9.07 12.87
CA THR A 248 13.60 7.60 12.79
C THR A 248 12.72 7.04 13.91
N VAL A 249 11.78 6.16 13.55
CA VAL A 249 10.80 5.59 14.47
C VAL A 249 10.69 4.08 14.28
N LEU A 250 10.70 3.32 15.39
CA LEU A 250 10.24 1.94 15.43
C LEU A 250 9.00 1.84 16.32
N VAL A 251 7.93 1.28 15.79
CA VAL A 251 6.74 0.88 16.54
C VAL A 251 6.63 -0.63 16.57
N TYR A 252 6.33 -1.19 17.74
CA TYR A 252 6.07 -2.61 17.90
C TYR A 252 4.78 -2.86 18.70
N GLY A 253 4.23 -4.06 18.55
CA GLY A 253 3.08 -4.51 19.31
C GLY A 253 2.76 -5.97 19.06
N VAL A 254 1.90 -6.55 19.88
CA VAL A 254 1.40 -7.91 19.72
C VAL A 254 0.14 -7.88 18.87
N VAL A 255 0.16 -8.63 17.76
CA VAL A 255 -0.99 -8.82 16.86
C VAL A 255 -1.17 -10.33 16.67
N GLY A 256 -2.27 -10.87 17.18
CA GLY A 256 -2.50 -12.31 17.17
C GLY A 256 -1.41 -13.06 17.97
N ASP A 257 -0.70 -13.95 17.30
CA ASP A 257 0.34 -14.83 17.84
C ASP A 257 1.78 -14.32 17.64
N ALA A 258 1.92 -13.09 17.17
CA ALA A 258 3.23 -12.54 16.82
C ALA A 258 3.44 -11.10 17.31
N ILE A 259 4.70 -10.74 17.51
CA ILE A 259 5.11 -9.34 17.61
C ILE A 259 5.28 -8.82 16.19
N ARG A 260 4.61 -7.72 15.90
CA ARG A 260 4.80 -6.97 14.66
C ARG A 260 5.70 -5.77 14.90
N LEU A 261 6.51 -5.46 13.92
CA LEU A 261 7.40 -4.30 13.87
C LEU A 261 7.03 -3.42 12.70
N SER A 262 7.07 -2.10 12.89
CA SER A 262 6.94 -1.12 11.81
C SER A 262 7.95 0.00 12.02
N GLY A 263 8.89 0.14 11.09
CA GLY A 263 9.93 1.16 11.10
C GLY A 263 9.70 2.21 10.02
N ARG A 264 10.05 3.46 10.34
CA ARG A 264 10.02 4.61 9.42
C ARG A 264 11.25 5.47 9.64
N SER A 265 11.82 6.01 8.56
CA SER A 265 12.87 7.02 8.64
C SER A 265 12.77 8.04 7.50
N ILE A 266 13.05 9.29 7.84
CA ILE A 266 13.28 10.37 6.88
C ILE A 266 14.76 10.81 6.86
N ASP A 267 15.61 10.18 7.66
CA ASP A 267 17.06 10.41 7.64
C ASP A 267 17.69 9.62 6.47
N PRO A 268 18.27 10.30 5.46
CA PRO A 268 18.88 9.63 4.30
C PRO A 268 20.10 8.76 4.65
N ARG A 269 20.58 8.80 5.88
CA ARG A 269 21.70 7.97 6.37
C ARG A 269 21.23 6.64 6.97
N VAL A 270 19.91 6.49 7.20
CA VAL A 270 19.32 5.32 7.82
C VAL A 270 18.57 4.52 6.77
N HIS A 271 19.02 3.31 6.49
CA HIS A 271 18.30 2.36 5.65
C HIS A 271 17.46 1.43 6.53
N MET A 272 16.15 1.70 6.64
CA MET A 272 15.26 0.99 7.58
C MET A 272 15.26 -0.53 7.41
N GLY A 273 15.26 -1.02 6.15
CA GLY A 273 15.33 -2.46 5.87
C GLY A 273 16.59 -3.11 6.44
N GLU A 274 17.75 -2.50 6.24
CA GLU A 274 19.03 -2.98 6.79
C GLU A 274 19.07 -2.87 8.32
N THR A 275 18.59 -1.76 8.88
CA THR A 275 18.52 -1.54 10.33
C THR A 275 17.67 -2.60 11.01
N LEU A 276 16.48 -2.94 10.46
CA LEU A 276 15.65 -4.00 11.03
C LEU A 276 16.29 -5.38 10.84
N ALA A 277 16.94 -5.65 9.72
CA ALA A 277 17.64 -6.91 9.49
C ALA A 277 18.79 -7.08 10.52
N GLU A 278 19.63 -6.06 10.74
CA GLU A 278 20.70 -6.10 11.74
C GLU A 278 20.17 -6.34 13.17
N GLY A 279 19.06 -5.67 13.53
CA GLY A 279 18.49 -5.82 14.86
C GLY A 279 17.72 -7.12 15.10
N PHE A 280 17.03 -7.66 14.06
CA PHE A 280 15.95 -8.62 14.31
C PHE A 280 15.92 -9.85 13.38
N ASP A 281 16.75 -9.97 12.34
CA ASP A 281 16.73 -11.10 11.38
C ASP A 281 16.88 -12.47 12.06
N GLU A 282 17.65 -12.54 13.16
CA GLU A 282 17.79 -13.76 13.98
C GLU A 282 16.51 -14.14 14.74
N LEU A 283 15.54 -13.23 14.91
CA LEU A 283 14.34 -13.41 15.73
C LEU A 283 13.10 -13.69 14.93
N GLY A 284 13.06 -13.27 13.67
CA GLY A 284 11.87 -13.43 12.83
C GLY A 284 12.07 -12.89 11.42
N ALA A 285 11.01 -12.90 10.63
CA ALA A 285 11.04 -12.35 9.28
C ALA A 285 10.96 -10.81 9.35
N VAL A 286 11.96 -10.14 8.78
CA VAL A 286 12.02 -8.68 8.68
C VAL A 286 12.45 -8.28 7.28
N GLY A 287 12.03 -7.09 6.84
CA GLY A 287 12.41 -6.57 5.52
C GLY A 287 11.79 -5.22 5.24
N GLY A 288 12.23 -4.59 4.16
CA GLY A 288 11.72 -3.29 3.76
C GLY A 288 12.68 -2.54 2.85
N HIS A 289 12.37 -1.27 2.69
CA HIS A 289 13.09 -0.32 1.84
C HIS A 289 13.91 0.65 2.68
N HIS A 290 14.41 1.67 2.00
CA HIS A 290 15.27 2.67 2.65
C HIS A 290 14.53 3.44 3.76
N ASP A 291 13.31 3.88 3.49
CA ASP A 291 12.50 4.77 4.34
C ASP A 291 11.49 4.02 5.24
N MET A 292 11.15 2.77 4.89
CA MET A 292 10.18 1.97 5.62
C MET A 292 10.57 0.50 5.69
N ALA A 293 10.26 -0.14 6.82
CA ALA A 293 10.45 -1.57 6.98
C ALA A 293 9.46 -2.15 7.99
N GLY A 294 9.24 -3.46 7.88
CA GLY A 294 8.36 -4.19 8.79
C GLY A 294 8.97 -5.51 9.23
N GLY A 295 8.36 -6.11 10.25
CA GLY A 295 8.80 -7.41 10.72
C GLY A 295 7.73 -8.17 11.48
N ARG A 296 7.94 -9.49 11.55
CA ARG A 296 7.12 -10.43 12.31
C ARG A 296 8.01 -11.38 13.09
N ILE A 297 7.82 -11.43 14.41
CA ILE A 297 8.50 -12.32 15.33
C ILE A 297 7.46 -13.18 16.00
N GLU A 298 7.52 -14.51 15.81
CA GLU A 298 6.56 -15.44 16.39
C GLU A 298 6.71 -15.50 17.91
N LEU A 299 5.61 -15.44 18.64
CA LEU A 299 5.59 -15.58 20.09
C LEU A 299 5.78 -17.04 20.55
N GLY A 300 5.47 -18.01 19.69
CA GLY A 300 5.61 -19.42 20.02
C GLY A 300 4.81 -19.80 21.27
N LEU A 301 5.49 -20.34 22.28
CA LEU A 301 4.87 -20.75 23.54
C LEU A 301 4.28 -19.59 24.38
N PHE A 302 4.60 -18.35 24.05
CA PHE A 302 4.09 -17.17 24.75
C PHE A 302 2.80 -16.61 24.14
N ALA A 303 2.31 -17.20 23.06
CA ALA A 303 1.08 -16.76 22.39
C ALA A 303 -0.19 -17.10 23.21
N ASP A 304 -0.14 -18.15 24.03
CA ASP A 304 -1.30 -18.69 24.77
C ASP A 304 -1.48 -18.05 26.17
N ASP A 305 -0.63 -17.09 26.56
CA ASP A 305 -0.66 -16.50 27.91
C ASP A 305 -1.56 -15.26 27.93
N ASP A 306 -2.88 -15.50 28.04
CA ASP A 306 -3.90 -14.43 28.11
C ASP A 306 -3.88 -13.65 29.43
N ASP A 307 -3.18 -14.13 30.45
CA ASP A 307 -3.30 -13.58 31.82
C ASP A 307 -2.29 -12.45 32.14
N ASP A 308 -1.19 -12.25 31.37
CA ASP A 308 -0.20 -11.20 31.66
C ASP A 308 0.48 -10.58 30.42
N ASP A 309 -0.31 -10.10 29.49
CA ASP A 309 0.18 -9.38 28.29
C ASP A 309 1.10 -8.19 28.66
N GLY A 310 0.93 -7.59 29.84
CA GLY A 310 1.73 -6.47 30.32
C GLY A 310 3.17 -6.86 30.62
N ALA A 311 3.38 -7.97 31.33
CA ALA A 311 4.72 -8.43 31.70
C ALA A 311 5.51 -8.92 30.48
N LEU A 312 4.83 -9.60 29.54
CA LEU A 312 5.44 -10.02 28.27
C LEU A 312 5.91 -8.80 27.46
N LEU A 313 5.05 -7.81 27.27
CA LEU A 313 5.38 -6.60 26.52
C LEU A 313 6.48 -5.78 27.19
N GLU A 314 6.51 -5.70 28.52
CA GLU A 314 7.59 -5.02 29.27
C GLU A 314 8.93 -5.76 29.08
N PHE A 315 8.94 -7.09 29.21
CA PHE A 315 10.13 -7.90 29.04
C PHE A 315 10.68 -7.86 27.61
N VAL A 316 9.82 -8.01 26.63
CA VAL A 316 10.17 -7.99 25.20
C VAL A 316 10.54 -6.58 24.77
N GLY A 317 9.79 -5.58 25.23
CA GLY A 317 9.97 -4.18 24.85
C GLY A 317 11.38 -3.67 25.13
N GLY A 318 11.91 -3.92 26.33
CA GLY A 318 13.27 -3.52 26.65
C GLY A 318 14.36 -4.15 25.78
N ARG A 319 14.09 -5.37 25.25
CA ARG A 319 15.02 -6.04 24.31
C ARG A 319 14.92 -5.49 22.90
N LEU A 320 13.68 -5.26 22.41
CA LEU A 320 13.45 -4.68 21.09
C LEU A 320 14.02 -3.27 21.01
N THR A 321 13.75 -2.45 22.04
CA THR A 321 14.26 -1.08 22.14
C THR A 321 15.79 -1.04 22.11
N ARG A 322 16.45 -1.89 22.89
CA ARG A 322 17.92 -1.95 22.91
C ARG A 322 18.46 -2.37 21.55
N ARG A 323 17.99 -3.48 20.97
CA ARG A 323 18.46 -3.97 19.66
C ARG A 323 18.31 -2.94 18.56
N PHE A 324 17.21 -2.17 18.57
CA PHE A 324 16.98 -1.13 17.59
C PHE A 324 17.98 0.03 17.74
N PHE A 325 18.21 0.50 18.96
CA PHE A 325 19.18 1.57 19.19
C PHE A 325 20.63 1.10 18.95
N ASP A 326 20.94 -0.15 19.27
CA ASP A 326 22.25 -0.75 18.96
C ASP A 326 22.48 -0.81 17.45
N ALA A 327 21.48 -1.23 16.65
CA ALA A 327 21.55 -1.24 15.19
C ALA A 327 21.73 0.17 14.57
N LEU A 328 21.28 1.20 15.27
CA LEU A 328 21.50 2.60 14.88
C LEU A 328 22.82 3.18 15.46
N ASN A 329 23.62 2.38 16.17
CA ASN A 329 24.82 2.81 16.89
C ASN A 329 24.56 3.94 17.89
N LEU A 330 23.42 3.90 18.58
CA LEU A 330 23.00 4.85 19.60
C LEU A 330 23.23 4.21 20.98
N ASP A 331 24.38 4.45 21.57
CA ASP A 331 24.71 4.04 22.93
C ASP A 331 23.83 4.73 24.00
N ASP A 332 23.75 4.12 25.22
CA ASP A 332 22.98 4.64 26.36
C ASP A 332 23.42 6.02 26.84
#